data_75118f06c536840028b121a851a738e8
#
_entry.id   75118f06c536840028b121a851a738e8
#
_cell.length_a   1.000
_cell.length_b   1.000
_cell.length_c   1.000
_cell.angle_alpha   90.00
_cell.angle_beta   90.00
_cell.angle_gamma   90.00
#
_symmetry.space_group_name_H-M   'P 1'
#
loop_
_entity.id
_entity.type
_entity.pdbx_description
1 polymer ?
#
loop_
_entity_poly.entity_id
_entity_poly.type
_entity_poly.pdbx_seq_one_letter_code
_entity_poly.pdbx_strand_id
1 'polypeptide(L)'
;YLKREDLLHGGAHKTNQVLGQILLAKRMGKTRIIAETGAGQHGVATALACAMLDMPCRVYMGAKDVERQSPNVFRMRLMGAEVIPVQKGSCSLKDACCEAMRDWSANYENTHYLLGTAAGPHPFPTIVREFQKMIGEETKRQILEKEGRLPDAVIAAVGGGSNAIGMFTDFIDEKGVRLIGVEPAGHGIESGEHGAPLGHAKVGIYFGMKSPLMQTEDGQVE
;
A
#
# COMPACT_ATOMS: atom_id res chain seq x y z
N TYR A 1 12.73 20.11 -3.32
CA TYR A 1 12.20 19.38 -4.48
C TYR A 1 11.08 18.43 -4.06
N LEU A 2 10.10 18.23 -4.93
CA LEU A 2 9.00 17.29 -4.74
C LEU A 2 9.04 16.21 -5.82
N LYS A 3 9.07 14.93 -5.42
CA LYS A 3 8.80 13.83 -6.33
C LYS A 3 7.29 13.65 -6.46
N ARG A 4 6.74 14.03 -7.60
CA ARG A 4 5.30 14.20 -7.85
C ARG A 4 4.64 12.90 -8.29
N GLU A 5 4.49 11.94 -7.37
CA GLU A 5 3.79 10.68 -7.64
C GLU A 5 2.26 10.84 -7.75
N ASP A 6 1.72 11.98 -7.35
CA ASP A 6 0.32 12.37 -7.55
C ASP A 6 -0.03 12.66 -9.03
N LEU A 7 0.98 12.85 -9.89
CA LEU A 7 0.79 13.01 -11.34
C LEU A 7 0.62 11.69 -12.09
N LEU A 8 0.82 10.55 -11.43
CA LEU A 8 0.52 9.25 -12.02
C LEU A 8 -0.99 9.05 -12.24
N HIS A 9 -1.35 8.25 -13.23
CA HIS A 9 -2.73 7.81 -13.40
C HIS A 9 -3.24 7.14 -12.13
N GLY A 10 -4.34 7.62 -11.60
CA GLY A 10 -4.84 7.21 -10.28
C GLY A 10 -4.55 8.21 -9.17
N GLY A 11 -3.56 9.09 -9.32
CA GLY A 11 -3.30 10.20 -8.39
C GLY A 11 -2.41 9.84 -7.19
N ALA A 12 -1.68 8.72 -7.24
CA ALA A 12 -0.77 8.31 -6.18
C ALA A 12 0.26 7.28 -6.66
N HIS A 13 1.32 7.06 -5.87
CA HIS A 13 2.41 6.11 -6.12
C HIS A 13 1.95 4.65 -6.29
N LYS A 14 0.73 4.31 -5.90
CA LYS A 14 0.20 2.94 -5.93
C LYS A 14 0.25 2.30 -7.32
N THR A 15 0.07 3.08 -8.36
CA THR A 15 0.04 2.62 -9.76
C THR A 15 1.31 1.87 -10.15
N ASN A 16 2.48 2.29 -9.64
CA ASN A 16 3.77 1.66 -9.95
C ASN A 16 3.74 0.15 -9.62
N GLN A 17 3.54 -0.17 -8.35
CA GLN A 17 3.59 -1.57 -7.90
C GLN A 17 2.35 -2.37 -8.34
N VAL A 18 1.19 -1.72 -8.50
CA VAL A 18 -0.03 -2.39 -8.97
C VAL A 18 0.16 -2.91 -10.38
N LEU A 19 0.66 -2.08 -11.29
CA LEU A 19 0.92 -2.47 -12.66
C LEU A 19 1.92 -3.64 -12.73
N GLY A 20 3.01 -3.55 -11.97
CA GLY A 20 4.00 -4.62 -11.86
C GLY A 20 3.41 -5.93 -11.35
N GLN A 21 2.59 -5.87 -10.28
CA GLN A 21 1.95 -7.07 -9.72
C GLN A 21 0.94 -7.71 -10.67
N ILE A 22 0.14 -6.92 -11.42
CA ILE A 22 -0.81 -7.49 -12.38
C ILE A 22 -0.10 -8.15 -13.56
N LEU A 23 0.96 -7.53 -14.07
CA LEU A 23 1.80 -8.15 -15.11
C LEU A 23 2.44 -9.46 -14.62
N LEU A 24 2.92 -9.48 -13.38
CA LEU A 24 3.42 -10.68 -12.74
C LEU A 24 2.32 -11.76 -12.63
N ALA A 25 1.13 -11.39 -12.16
CA ALA A 25 -0.02 -12.29 -12.04
C ALA A 25 -0.40 -12.92 -13.39
N LYS A 26 -0.47 -12.10 -14.45
CA LYS A 26 -0.71 -12.62 -15.83
C LYS A 26 0.39 -13.59 -16.26
N ARG A 27 1.65 -13.29 -16.00
CA ARG A 27 2.77 -14.16 -16.31
C ARG A 27 2.71 -15.48 -15.53
N MET A 28 2.15 -15.47 -14.32
CA MET A 28 1.90 -16.65 -13.50
C MET A 28 0.63 -17.42 -13.91
N GLY A 29 -0.10 -16.99 -14.93
CA GLY A 29 -1.33 -17.62 -15.39
C GLY A 29 -2.54 -17.35 -14.47
N LYS A 30 -2.48 -16.34 -13.60
CA LYS A 30 -3.63 -15.97 -12.78
C LYS A 30 -4.68 -15.26 -13.64
N THR A 31 -5.93 -15.59 -13.39
CA THR A 31 -7.08 -15.12 -14.17
C THR A 31 -7.99 -14.16 -13.41
N ARG A 32 -7.67 -13.90 -12.14
CA ARG A 32 -8.46 -13.02 -11.25
C ARG A 32 -7.55 -12.26 -10.30
N ILE A 33 -7.88 -10.99 -10.07
CA ILE A 33 -7.21 -10.13 -9.10
C ILE A 33 -8.15 -9.81 -7.95
N ILE A 34 -7.65 -9.89 -6.74
CA ILE A 34 -8.31 -9.33 -5.56
C ILE A 34 -7.37 -8.36 -4.85
N ALA A 35 -7.95 -7.36 -4.21
CA ALA A 35 -7.23 -6.37 -3.42
C ALA A 35 -8.03 -5.95 -2.19
N GLU A 36 -7.36 -5.44 -1.18
CA GLU A 36 -7.94 -4.67 -0.08
C GLU A 36 -7.76 -3.18 -0.34
N THR A 37 -8.59 -2.36 0.29
CA THR A 37 -8.37 -0.91 0.31
C THR A 37 -9.03 -0.25 1.52
N GLY A 38 -8.40 0.79 2.08
CA GLY A 38 -8.98 1.66 3.11
C GLY A 38 -9.44 2.97 2.49
N ALA A 39 -8.54 3.95 2.32
CA ALA A 39 -8.85 5.23 1.68
C ALA A 39 -9.26 5.14 0.21
N GLY A 40 -9.16 3.98 -0.43
CA GLY A 40 -9.61 3.72 -1.79
C GLY A 40 -8.54 3.88 -2.86
N GLN A 41 -7.40 4.48 -2.61
CA GLN A 41 -6.37 4.74 -3.62
C GLN A 41 -5.77 3.46 -4.20
N HIS A 42 -5.53 2.46 -3.35
CA HIS A 42 -5.04 1.16 -3.82
C HIS A 42 -6.08 0.44 -4.68
N GLY A 43 -7.34 0.44 -4.24
CA GLY A 43 -8.45 -0.13 -5.00
C GLY A 43 -8.64 0.53 -6.37
N VAL A 44 -8.55 1.87 -6.43
CA VAL A 44 -8.63 2.63 -7.69
C VAL A 44 -7.47 2.26 -8.63
N ALA A 45 -6.23 2.20 -8.13
CA ALA A 45 -5.07 1.81 -8.94
C ALA A 45 -5.21 0.37 -9.45
N THR A 46 -5.70 -0.55 -8.60
CA THR A 46 -5.95 -1.94 -8.99
C THR A 46 -7.05 -2.05 -10.05
N ALA A 47 -8.18 -1.37 -9.86
CA ALA A 47 -9.27 -1.35 -10.83
C ALA A 47 -8.80 -0.79 -12.19
N LEU A 48 -8.02 0.31 -12.17
CA LEU A 48 -7.46 0.93 -13.37
C LEU A 48 -6.59 -0.05 -14.17
N ALA A 49 -5.65 -0.69 -13.50
CA ALA A 49 -4.73 -1.61 -14.17
C ALA A 49 -5.43 -2.92 -14.60
N CYS A 50 -6.42 -3.38 -13.84
CA CYS A 50 -7.24 -4.53 -14.23
C CYS A 50 -8.09 -4.22 -15.47
N ALA A 51 -8.70 -3.04 -15.54
CA ALA A 51 -9.44 -2.59 -16.72
C ALA A 51 -8.54 -2.50 -17.96
N MET A 52 -7.32 -1.96 -17.81
CA MET A 52 -6.35 -1.85 -18.89
C MET A 52 -5.88 -3.22 -19.42
N LEU A 53 -5.80 -4.23 -18.57
CA LEU A 53 -5.28 -5.56 -18.91
C LEU A 53 -6.36 -6.64 -19.04
N ASP A 54 -7.63 -6.25 -19.02
CA ASP A 54 -8.79 -7.13 -19.10
C ASP A 54 -8.76 -8.27 -18.06
N MET A 55 -8.59 -7.89 -16.79
CA MET A 55 -8.53 -8.81 -15.66
C MET A 55 -9.72 -8.60 -14.73
N PRO A 56 -10.49 -9.66 -14.40
CA PRO A 56 -11.52 -9.57 -13.36
C PRO A 56 -10.94 -9.09 -12.03
N CYS A 57 -11.60 -8.09 -11.44
CA CYS A 57 -11.10 -7.39 -10.25
C CYS A 57 -12.17 -7.35 -9.15
N ARG A 58 -11.80 -7.79 -7.95
CA ARG A 58 -12.62 -7.64 -6.74
C ARG A 58 -11.84 -6.89 -5.68
N VAL A 59 -12.45 -5.86 -5.10
CA VAL A 59 -11.83 -5.00 -4.07
C VAL A 59 -12.64 -5.10 -2.78
N TYR A 60 -12.00 -5.54 -1.71
CA TYR A 60 -12.54 -5.57 -0.36
C TYR A 60 -12.29 -4.22 0.33
N MET A 61 -13.32 -3.64 0.90
CA MET A 61 -13.25 -2.34 1.56
C MET A 61 -14.16 -2.33 2.79
N GLY A 62 -13.71 -1.81 3.92
CA GLY A 62 -14.54 -1.69 5.09
C GLY A 62 -15.81 -0.88 4.83
N ALA A 63 -16.98 -1.31 5.34
CA ALA A 63 -18.25 -0.66 5.05
C ALA A 63 -18.25 0.84 5.42
N LYS A 64 -17.60 1.21 6.53
CA LYS A 64 -17.43 2.61 6.92
C LYS A 64 -16.58 3.41 5.91
N ASP A 65 -15.56 2.77 5.37
CA ASP A 65 -14.68 3.39 4.38
C ASP A 65 -15.38 3.52 3.02
N VAL A 66 -16.25 2.56 2.65
CA VAL A 66 -17.09 2.65 1.43
C VAL A 66 -17.94 3.92 1.44
N GLU A 67 -18.54 4.26 2.58
CA GLU A 67 -19.34 5.48 2.72
C GLU A 67 -18.47 6.73 2.68
N ARG A 68 -17.39 6.76 3.46
CA ARG A 68 -16.48 7.93 3.56
C ARG A 68 -15.78 8.23 2.25
N GLN A 69 -15.44 7.22 1.48
CA GLN A 69 -14.64 7.29 0.26
C GLN A 69 -15.47 7.01 -1.00
N SER A 70 -16.74 7.37 -0.97
CA SER A 70 -17.68 7.13 -2.08
C SER A 70 -17.18 7.59 -3.47
N PRO A 71 -16.40 8.68 -3.64
CA PRO A 71 -15.83 9.03 -4.94
C PRO A 71 -14.85 7.98 -5.47
N ASN A 72 -14.02 7.37 -4.60
CA ASN A 72 -13.11 6.31 -5.00
C ASN A 72 -13.86 5.01 -5.30
N VAL A 73 -14.91 4.70 -4.54
CA VAL A 73 -15.82 3.56 -4.83
C VAL A 73 -16.46 3.71 -6.20
N PHE A 74 -16.97 4.91 -6.52
CA PHE A 74 -17.52 5.21 -7.84
C PHE A 74 -16.47 4.97 -8.95
N ARG A 75 -15.25 5.46 -8.78
CA ARG A 75 -14.16 5.26 -9.76
C ARG A 75 -13.84 3.78 -9.97
N MET A 76 -13.75 2.99 -8.90
CA MET A 76 -13.50 1.55 -8.99
C MET A 76 -14.60 0.84 -9.79
N ARG A 77 -15.85 1.13 -9.49
CA ARG A 77 -17.02 0.56 -10.19
C ARG A 77 -17.08 0.98 -11.65
N LEU A 78 -16.77 2.25 -11.96
CA LEU A 78 -16.72 2.77 -13.33
C LEU A 78 -15.69 2.01 -14.18
N MET A 79 -14.58 1.56 -13.58
CA MET A 79 -13.55 0.74 -14.21
C MET A 79 -13.85 -0.77 -14.19
N GLY A 80 -15.06 -1.16 -13.79
CA GLY A 80 -15.52 -2.56 -13.81
C GLY A 80 -15.12 -3.40 -12.60
N ALA A 81 -14.52 -2.83 -11.56
CA ALA A 81 -14.20 -3.58 -10.35
C ALA A 81 -15.45 -3.83 -9.49
N GLU A 82 -15.55 -5.05 -8.95
CA GLU A 82 -16.53 -5.40 -7.93
C GLU A 82 -16.03 -4.92 -6.56
N VAL A 83 -16.72 -3.98 -5.93
CA VAL A 83 -16.38 -3.48 -4.59
C VAL A 83 -17.26 -4.17 -3.55
N ILE A 84 -16.63 -4.92 -2.65
CA ILE A 84 -17.27 -5.70 -1.57
C ILE A 84 -17.16 -4.95 -0.25
N PRO A 85 -18.27 -4.42 0.30
CA PRO A 85 -18.29 -3.82 1.61
C PRO A 85 -18.13 -4.89 2.70
N VAL A 86 -17.12 -4.76 3.56
CA VAL A 86 -16.88 -5.67 4.69
C VAL A 86 -17.56 -5.10 5.93
N GLN A 87 -18.55 -5.82 6.44
CA GLN A 87 -19.36 -5.42 7.58
C GLN A 87 -18.92 -6.08 8.91
N LYS A 88 -17.90 -6.92 8.88
CA LYS A 88 -17.38 -7.62 10.06
C LYS A 88 -16.40 -6.74 10.83
N GLY A 89 -16.22 -7.03 12.11
CA GLY A 89 -15.27 -6.35 12.98
C GLY A 89 -15.52 -4.85 13.11
N SER A 90 -14.48 -4.05 12.97
CA SER A 90 -14.55 -2.58 13.00
C SER A 90 -15.03 -1.95 11.70
N CYS A 91 -15.30 -2.77 10.66
CA CYS A 91 -15.65 -2.35 9.31
C CYS A 91 -14.57 -1.45 8.67
N SER A 92 -13.30 -1.75 8.93
CA SER A 92 -12.13 -0.96 8.52
C SER A 92 -11.21 -1.74 7.57
N LEU A 93 -10.08 -1.13 7.20
CA LEU A 93 -9.03 -1.74 6.39
C LEU A 93 -8.56 -3.10 6.93
N LYS A 94 -8.42 -3.26 8.25
CA LYS A 94 -8.03 -4.52 8.89
C LYS A 94 -8.97 -5.66 8.48
N ASP A 95 -10.27 -5.42 8.54
CA ASP A 95 -11.27 -6.42 8.21
C ASP A 95 -11.32 -6.72 6.70
N ALA A 96 -11.09 -5.68 5.88
CA ALA A 96 -10.94 -5.84 4.43
C ALA A 96 -9.74 -6.74 4.07
N CYS A 97 -8.60 -6.56 4.73
CA CYS A 97 -7.43 -7.45 4.59
C CYS A 97 -7.78 -8.89 4.97
N CYS A 98 -8.48 -9.12 6.09
CA CYS A 98 -8.88 -10.45 6.52
C CYS A 98 -9.80 -11.15 5.52
N GLU A 99 -10.77 -10.43 4.94
CA GLU A 99 -11.67 -11.01 3.94
C GLU A 99 -10.95 -11.28 2.61
N ALA A 100 -10.06 -10.38 2.17
CA ALA A 100 -9.24 -10.61 1.00
C ALA A 100 -8.35 -11.85 1.15
N MET A 101 -7.74 -12.05 2.33
CA MET A 101 -6.96 -13.25 2.63
C MET A 101 -7.78 -14.53 2.61
N ARG A 102 -9.01 -14.50 3.14
CA ARG A 102 -9.90 -15.68 3.11
C ARG A 102 -10.26 -16.06 1.69
N ASP A 103 -10.63 -15.07 0.85
CA ASP A 103 -10.92 -15.31 -0.56
C ASP A 103 -9.68 -15.85 -1.28
N TRP A 104 -8.52 -15.23 -1.08
CA TRP A 104 -7.28 -15.69 -1.70
C TRP A 104 -6.92 -17.13 -1.29
N SER A 105 -6.99 -17.44 0.00
CA SER A 105 -6.68 -18.78 0.50
C SER A 105 -7.59 -19.87 -0.11
N ALA A 106 -8.85 -19.52 -0.37
CA ALA A 106 -9.80 -20.44 -1.00
C ALA A 106 -9.62 -20.57 -2.52
N ASN A 107 -9.01 -19.58 -3.17
CA ASN A 107 -8.94 -19.48 -4.63
C ASN A 107 -7.51 -19.18 -5.15
N TYR A 108 -6.47 -19.52 -4.40
CA TYR A 108 -5.09 -19.12 -4.69
C TYR A 108 -4.58 -19.63 -6.06
N GLU A 109 -5.13 -20.73 -6.56
CA GLU A 109 -4.69 -21.32 -7.84
C GLU A 109 -4.89 -20.37 -9.02
N ASN A 110 -6.04 -19.73 -9.11
CA ASN A 110 -6.40 -18.82 -10.20
C ASN A 110 -6.37 -17.34 -9.82
N THR A 111 -6.23 -17.01 -8.54
CA THR A 111 -6.36 -15.67 -8.02
C THR A 111 -5.02 -15.15 -7.50
N HIS A 112 -4.68 -13.90 -7.87
CA HIS A 112 -3.58 -13.16 -7.25
C HIS A 112 -4.14 -12.16 -6.25
N TYR A 113 -3.65 -12.22 -5.00
CA TYR A 113 -3.89 -11.18 -4.03
C TYR A 113 -2.91 -10.04 -4.26
N LEU A 114 -3.39 -8.93 -4.78
CA LEU A 114 -2.61 -7.74 -5.05
C LEU A 114 -2.58 -6.88 -3.79
N LEU A 115 -1.60 -7.16 -2.92
CA LEU A 115 -1.45 -6.48 -1.64
C LEU A 115 -0.95 -5.05 -1.83
N GLY A 116 -1.61 -4.09 -1.17
CA GLY A 116 -1.47 -2.66 -1.45
C GLY A 116 -0.29 -1.96 -0.78
N THR A 117 0.46 -2.65 0.08
CA THR A 117 1.54 -2.04 0.85
C THR A 117 2.69 -3.01 1.11
N ALA A 118 3.81 -2.52 1.66
CA ALA A 118 4.98 -3.33 2.00
C ALA A 118 4.76 -4.09 3.32
N ALA A 119 3.69 -4.89 3.38
CA ALA A 119 3.26 -5.64 4.56
C ALA A 119 2.90 -7.08 4.18
N GLY A 120 2.60 -7.90 5.18
CA GLY A 120 2.21 -9.29 4.97
C GLY A 120 3.39 -10.27 4.92
N PRO A 121 3.11 -11.54 4.60
CA PRO A 121 4.13 -12.58 4.55
C PRO A 121 5.07 -12.40 3.35
N HIS A 122 6.26 -12.98 3.45
CA HIS A 122 7.11 -13.11 2.27
C HIS A 122 6.37 -13.87 1.14
N PRO A 123 6.42 -13.44 -0.14
CA PRO A 123 7.30 -12.40 -0.68
C PRO A 123 6.68 -11.00 -0.87
N PHE A 124 5.50 -10.73 -0.33
CA PHE A 124 4.80 -9.47 -0.61
C PHE A 124 5.63 -8.20 -0.35
N PRO A 125 6.34 -8.03 0.80
CA PRO A 125 7.16 -6.83 1.00
C PRO A 125 8.25 -6.67 -0.05
N THR A 126 8.85 -7.78 -0.50
CA THR A 126 9.86 -7.78 -1.57
C THR A 126 9.25 -7.37 -2.90
N ILE A 127 8.10 -7.94 -3.28
CA ILE A 127 7.39 -7.59 -4.52
C ILE A 127 7.06 -6.08 -4.54
N VAL A 128 6.50 -5.57 -3.45
CA VAL A 128 6.14 -4.15 -3.36
C VAL A 128 7.38 -3.26 -3.45
N ARG A 129 8.47 -3.60 -2.75
CA ARG A 129 9.74 -2.87 -2.84
C ARG A 129 10.25 -2.83 -4.28
N GLU A 130 10.35 -3.98 -4.93
CA GLU A 130 10.92 -4.06 -6.28
C GLU A 130 10.12 -3.25 -7.31
N PHE A 131 8.80 -3.20 -7.19
CA PHE A 131 7.96 -2.41 -8.08
C PHE A 131 7.78 -0.95 -7.67
N GLN A 132 8.18 -0.56 -6.47
CA GLN A 132 8.15 0.83 -6.00
C GLN A 132 9.52 1.53 -6.05
N LYS A 133 10.63 0.79 -6.05
CA LYS A 133 11.98 1.38 -5.97
C LYS A 133 12.31 2.34 -7.12
N MET A 134 11.63 2.23 -8.24
CA MET A 134 11.75 3.18 -9.35
C MET A 134 11.55 4.64 -8.92
N ILE A 135 10.80 4.89 -7.85
CA ILE A 135 10.62 6.23 -7.27
C ILE A 135 11.97 6.79 -6.81
N GLY A 136 12.74 5.99 -6.05
CA GLY A 136 14.07 6.33 -5.56
C GLY A 136 15.09 6.42 -6.71
N GLU A 137 15.11 5.43 -7.60
CA GLU A 137 15.99 5.40 -8.79
C GLU A 137 15.85 6.67 -9.63
N GLU A 138 14.63 7.04 -9.97
CA GLU A 138 14.35 8.25 -10.73
C GLU A 138 14.69 9.52 -9.93
N THR A 139 14.35 9.55 -8.63
CA THR A 139 14.65 10.70 -7.77
C THR A 139 16.14 10.95 -7.69
N LYS A 140 16.95 9.90 -7.50
CA LYS A 140 18.40 9.98 -7.43
C LYS A 140 18.99 10.52 -8.73
N ARG A 141 18.55 9.98 -9.87
CA ARG A 141 18.98 10.46 -11.19
C ARG A 141 18.58 11.91 -11.41
N GLN A 142 17.31 12.25 -11.18
CA GLN A 142 16.77 13.59 -11.42
C GLN A 142 17.40 14.66 -10.54
N ILE A 143 17.73 14.38 -9.28
CA ILE A 143 18.38 15.37 -8.42
C ILE A 143 19.85 15.57 -8.81
N LEU A 144 20.55 14.52 -9.20
CA LEU A 144 21.91 14.63 -9.73
C LEU A 144 21.97 15.45 -11.01
N GLU A 145 21.00 15.26 -11.91
CA GLU A 145 20.89 16.06 -13.14
C GLU A 145 20.66 17.56 -12.85
N LYS A 146 19.89 17.87 -11.79
CA LYS A 146 19.53 19.26 -11.44
C LYS A 146 20.57 19.97 -10.59
N GLU A 147 21.14 19.29 -9.61
CA GLU A 147 21.98 19.88 -8.55
C GLU A 147 23.45 19.45 -8.62
N GLY A 148 23.77 18.44 -9.43
CA GLY A 148 25.12 17.86 -9.50
C GLY A 148 25.54 17.12 -8.24
N ARG A 149 24.64 16.95 -7.25
CA ARG A 149 24.91 16.27 -5.97
C ARG A 149 23.67 15.57 -5.44
N LEU A 150 23.85 14.65 -4.50
CA LEU A 150 22.76 14.04 -3.75
C LEU A 150 22.14 15.04 -2.76
N PRO A 151 20.87 14.83 -2.35
CA PRO A 151 20.20 15.69 -1.38
C PRO A 151 20.78 15.45 0.03
N ASP A 152 20.65 16.44 0.91
CA ASP A 152 21.03 16.31 2.32
C ASP A 152 20.05 15.42 3.12
N ALA A 153 18.79 15.36 2.64
CA ALA A 153 17.74 14.51 3.24
C ALA A 153 16.69 14.11 2.20
N VAL A 154 16.16 12.91 2.37
CA VAL A 154 14.98 12.41 1.68
C VAL A 154 13.88 12.16 2.69
N ILE A 155 12.71 12.76 2.45
CA ILE A 155 11.57 12.73 3.38
C ILE A 155 10.41 12.02 2.70
N ALA A 156 9.79 11.06 3.37
CA ALA A 156 8.63 10.35 2.87
C ALA A 156 7.60 10.07 3.97
N ALA A 157 6.33 10.18 3.62
CA ALA A 157 5.24 9.75 4.50
C ALA A 157 5.22 8.23 4.64
N VAL A 158 4.98 7.75 5.86
CA VAL A 158 4.90 6.33 6.20
C VAL A 158 3.49 6.01 6.70
N GLY A 159 2.76 5.23 5.91
CA GLY A 159 1.58 4.51 6.36
C GLY A 159 1.92 3.03 6.41
N GLY A 160 1.43 2.24 5.45
CA GLY A 160 1.85 0.83 5.31
C GLY A 160 3.27 0.63 4.74
N GLY A 161 4.01 1.69 4.46
CA GLY A 161 5.42 1.67 4.09
C GLY A 161 5.73 1.65 2.59
N SER A 162 4.76 1.44 1.69
CA SER A 162 5.05 1.31 0.25
C SER A 162 5.64 2.57 -0.38
N ASN A 163 5.20 3.75 0.07
CA ASN A 163 5.75 5.03 -0.39
C ASN A 163 7.21 5.22 0.07
N ALA A 164 7.45 5.03 1.36
CA ALA A 164 8.77 5.22 1.94
C ALA A 164 9.79 4.20 1.43
N ILE A 165 9.43 2.91 1.35
CA ILE A 165 10.34 1.88 0.82
C ILE A 165 10.70 2.14 -0.65
N GLY A 166 9.72 2.62 -1.45
CA GLY A 166 9.96 2.99 -2.83
C GLY A 166 10.95 4.14 -2.97
N MET A 167 10.80 5.17 -2.13
CA MET A 167 11.69 6.33 -2.15
C MET A 167 13.06 6.03 -1.55
N PHE A 168 13.12 5.29 -0.41
CA PHE A 168 14.36 5.15 0.36
C PHE A 168 15.30 4.07 -0.19
N THR A 169 14.79 3.08 -0.92
CA THR A 169 15.59 1.91 -1.33
C THR A 169 16.92 2.29 -1.98
N ASP A 170 16.93 3.27 -2.87
CA ASP A 170 18.15 3.71 -3.55
C ASP A 170 19.05 4.66 -2.77
N PHE A 171 18.59 5.08 -1.59
CA PHE A 171 19.34 5.97 -0.71
C PHE A 171 19.81 5.29 0.57
N ILE A 172 19.48 4.01 0.82
CA ILE A 172 19.84 3.29 2.05
C ILE A 172 21.35 3.25 2.26
N ASP A 173 22.11 3.06 1.20
CA ASP A 173 23.58 2.94 1.26
C ASP A 173 24.29 4.31 1.13
N GLU A 174 23.57 5.40 0.94
CA GLU A 174 24.11 6.75 0.79
C GLU A 174 24.32 7.40 2.15
N LYS A 175 25.50 7.19 2.75
CA LYS A 175 25.84 7.65 4.11
C LYS A 175 25.70 9.17 4.35
N GLY A 176 25.74 9.97 3.28
CA GLY A 176 25.57 11.43 3.35
C GLY A 176 24.12 11.91 3.28
N VAL A 177 23.17 11.00 3.06
CA VAL A 177 21.75 11.34 2.90
C VAL A 177 20.94 10.88 4.11
N ARG A 178 20.26 11.80 4.77
CA ARG A 178 19.35 11.46 5.88
C ARG A 178 18.03 10.94 5.34
N LEU A 179 17.55 9.81 5.82
CA LEU A 179 16.23 9.27 5.50
C LEU A 179 15.27 9.59 6.64
N ILE A 180 14.19 10.30 6.34
CA ILE A 180 13.21 10.78 7.31
C ILE A 180 11.83 10.25 6.96
N GLY A 181 11.36 9.25 7.71
CA GLY A 181 9.98 8.76 7.64
C GLY A 181 9.07 9.60 8.52
N VAL A 182 7.92 10.01 8.00
CA VAL A 182 6.93 10.80 8.73
C VAL A 182 5.65 9.99 8.90
N GLU A 183 5.31 9.67 10.14
CA GLU A 183 4.08 8.96 10.51
C GLU A 183 3.00 9.93 11.03
N PRO A 184 1.70 9.60 10.90
CA PRO A 184 0.64 10.48 11.37
C PRO A 184 0.55 10.50 12.90
N ALA A 185 0.62 11.69 13.48
CA ALA A 185 0.52 11.89 14.93
C ALA A 185 -0.93 11.82 15.47
N GLY A 186 -1.95 11.79 14.60
CA GLY A 186 -3.35 11.77 15.02
C GLY A 186 -3.69 12.92 15.96
N HIS A 187 -4.30 12.60 17.10
CA HIS A 187 -4.59 13.55 18.18
C HIS A 187 -3.40 13.79 19.13
N GLY A 188 -2.21 13.36 18.74
CA GLY A 188 -0.98 13.42 19.52
C GLY A 188 -0.57 12.05 20.04
N ILE A 189 0.73 11.81 20.12
CA ILE A 189 1.29 10.52 20.56
C ILE A 189 0.81 10.12 21.95
N GLU A 190 0.79 11.08 22.87
CA GLU A 190 0.37 10.88 24.27
C GLU A 190 -1.12 10.50 24.42
N SER A 191 -1.94 10.77 23.42
CA SER A 191 -3.36 10.40 23.44
C SER A 191 -3.60 8.90 23.21
N GLY A 192 -2.63 8.19 22.64
CA GLY A 192 -2.83 6.84 22.12
C GLY A 192 -3.61 6.77 20.79
N GLU A 193 -4.21 7.88 20.35
CA GLU A 193 -4.98 7.98 19.11
C GLU A 193 -4.10 8.52 17.97
N HIS A 194 -3.11 7.73 17.55
CA HIS A 194 -2.15 8.07 16.50
C HIS A 194 -1.89 6.88 15.57
N GLY A 195 -1.28 7.13 14.40
CA GLY A 195 -0.89 6.11 13.43
C GLY A 195 0.63 6.02 13.25
N ALA A 196 1.39 6.08 14.36
CA ALA A 196 2.85 6.08 14.37
C ALA A 196 3.42 4.79 15.02
N PRO A 197 3.20 3.60 14.42
CA PRO A 197 3.62 2.34 15.04
C PRO A 197 5.13 2.14 15.07
N LEU A 198 5.91 2.66 14.13
CA LEU A 198 7.36 2.43 14.07
C LEU A 198 8.09 2.99 15.30
N GLY A 199 7.68 4.17 15.75
CA GLY A 199 8.29 4.85 16.90
C GLY A 199 7.65 4.50 18.25
N HIS A 200 6.39 4.08 18.29
CA HIS A 200 5.58 4.09 19.50
C HIS A 200 4.76 2.82 19.77
N ALA A 201 4.83 1.80 18.91
CA ALA A 201 4.07 0.57 19.07
C ALA A 201 4.92 -0.60 19.56
N LYS A 202 4.25 -1.65 20.06
CA LYS A 202 4.89 -2.92 20.44
C LYS A 202 5.02 -3.83 19.22
N VAL A 203 6.09 -4.62 19.19
CA VAL A 203 6.27 -5.64 18.15
C VAL A 203 5.29 -6.77 18.38
N GLY A 204 4.51 -7.10 17.37
CA GLY A 204 3.55 -8.20 17.36
C GLY A 204 3.56 -8.96 16.05
N ILE A 205 2.68 -9.95 15.95
CA ILE A 205 2.46 -10.75 14.74
C ILE A 205 1.06 -10.48 14.24
N TYR A 206 0.96 -10.04 13.01
CA TYR A 206 -0.31 -9.79 12.35
C TYR A 206 -0.17 -10.01 10.83
N PHE A 207 -1.18 -10.59 10.23
CA PHE A 207 -1.27 -10.72 8.77
C PHE A 207 -0.04 -11.43 8.14
N GLY A 208 0.53 -12.42 8.85
CA GLY A 208 1.71 -13.17 8.39
C GLY A 208 3.03 -12.42 8.46
N MET A 209 3.07 -11.29 9.15
CA MET A 209 4.30 -10.50 9.38
C MET A 209 4.55 -10.26 10.87
N LYS A 210 5.82 -10.05 11.21
CA LYS A 210 6.27 -9.53 12.50
C LYS A 210 6.60 -8.05 12.33
N SER A 211 5.87 -7.18 13.01
CA SER A 211 5.98 -5.72 12.83
C SER A 211 5.59 -4.99 14.11
N PRO A 212 6.00 -3.71 14.28
CA PRO A 212 5.35 -2.82 15.25
C PRO A 212 3.86 -2.68 14.91
N LEU A 213 2.99 -2.88 15.88
CA LEU A 213 1.54 -2.87 15.73
C LEU A 213 0.90 -2.05 16.85
N MET A 214 -0.07 -1.22 16.49
CA MET A 214 -0.96 -0.59 17.48
C MET A 214 -1.85 -1.68 18.07
N GLN A 215 -1.86 -1.80 19.38
CA GLN A 215 -2.58 -2.83 20.11
C GLN A 215 -3.22 -2.22 21.36
N THR A 216 -4.42 -2.67 21.67
CA THR A 216 -5.07 -2.43 22.95
C THR A 216 -4.32 -3.15 24.08
N GLU A 217 -4.68 -2.88 25.34
CA GLU A 217 -4.06 -3.55 26.51
C GLU A 217 -4.22 -5.07 26.49
N ASP A 218 -5.34 -5.57 25.97
CA ASP A 218 -5.63 -7.00 25.81
C ASP A 218 -5.03 -7.62 24.53
N GLY A 219 -4.24 -6.83 23.77
CA GLY A 219 -3.49 -7.31 22.60
C GLY A 219 -4.28 -7.35 21.29
N GLN A 220 -5.47 -6.76 21.23
CA GLN A 220 -6.19 -6.61 19.97
C GLN A 220 -5.46 -5.63 19.05
N VAL A 221 -5.33 -5.96 17.78
CA VAL A 221 -4.76 -5.06 16.77
C VAL A 221 -5.82 -4.07 16.33
N GLU A 222 -5.49 -2.78 16.37
CA GLU A 222 -6.33 -1.66 15.96
C GLU A 222 -6.11 -1.23 14.51
#